data_f0b25e03bf464f8873c00fdadb94f502
#
_entry.id   f0b25e03bf464f8873c00fdadb94f502
#
_cell.length_a   1.000
_cell.length_b   1.000
_cell.length_c   1.000
_cell.angle_alpha   90.00
_cell.angle_beta   90.00
_cell.angle_gamma   90.00
#
_symmetry.space_group_name_H-M   'P 1'
#
loop_
_entity.id
_entity.type
_entity.pdbx_description
1 polymer ?
#
loop_
_entity_poly.entity_id
_entity_poly.type
_entity_poly.pdbx_seq_one_letter_code
_entity_poly.pdbx_strand_id
1 'polypeptide(L)'
;MAAGGASLDQDVREFVEAAVEDAALLLVEFSQVRTGRRILLRIFVDRPGRVTIGECVRLSKSIEEVLENEDSIEGSWVIEVSSPGVGRLLESDSDWKRVVGRKLRIELQEETFESGLDGYDGEILTFGDGRLVPVALVRSAVEVL
;
A
#
# COMPACT_ATOMS: atom_id res chain seq x y z
N MET A 1 -20.69 -15.28 21.04
CA MET A 1 -20.54 -15.54 19.62
C MET A 1 -19.10 -15.71 19.24
N ALA A 2 -18.80 -16.87 18.84
CA ALA A 2 -17.41 -17.24 18.57
C ALA A 2 -16.77 -16.46 17.41
N ALA A 3 -17.58 -15.97 16.50
CA ALA A 3 -17.08 -15.26 15.31
C ALA A 3 -16.72 -13.80 15.54
N GLY A 4 -16.93 -13.28 16.76
CA GLY A 4 -16.82 -11.85 17.02
C GLY A 4 -15.47 -11.23 16.66
N GLY A 5 -14.36 -11.86 17.07
CA GLY A 5 -13.03 -11.32 16.81
C GLY A 5 -12.65 -11.31 15.33
N ALA A 6 -12.85 -12.42 14.64
CA ALA A 6 -12.53 -12.53 13.22
C ALA A 6 -13.44 -11.64 12.37
N SER A 7 -14.74 -11.56 12.73
CA SER A 7 -15.69 -10.70 12.03
C SER A 7 -15.34 -9.22 12.18
N LEU A 8 -14.93 -8.79 13.40
CA LEU A 8 -14.53 -7.41 13.64
C LEU A 8 -13.28 -7.04 12.85
N ASP A 9 -12.30 -7.93 12.78
CA ASP A 9 -11.07 -7.70 12.02
C ASP A 9 -11.38 -7.58 10.52
N GLN A 10 -12.27 -8.42 10.02
CA GLN A 10 -12.72 -8.37 8.64
C GLN A 10 -13.48 -7.08 8.34
N ASP A 11 -14.37 -6.68 9.25
CA ASP A 11 -15.16 -5.44 9.09
C ASP A 11 -14.24 -4.21 9.07
N VAL A 12 -13.25 -4.16 9.95
CA VAL A 12 -12.28 -3.06 9.98
C VAL A 12 -11.49 -3.01 8.67
N ARG A 13 -11.05 -4.15 8.18
CA ARG A 13 -10.35 -4.22 6.90
C ARG A 13 -11.21 -3.70 5.75
N GLU A 14 -12.46 -4.09 5.72
CA GLU A 14 -13.39 -3.63 4.68
C GLU A 14 -13.61 -2.12 4.74
N PHE A 15 -13.74 -1.55 5.94
CA PHE A 15 -13.86 -0.10 6.10
C PHE A 15 -12.60 0.62 5.61
N VAL A 16 -11.42 0.09 5.92
CA VAL A 16 -10.16 0.67 5.47
C VAL A 16 -10.04 0.60 3.94
N GLU A 17 -10.34 -0.56 3.36
CA GLU A 17 -10.28 -0.74 1.91
C GLU A 17 -11.23 0.22 1.18
N ALA A 18 -12.46 0.36 1.70
CA ALA A 18 -13.43 1.27 1.12
C ALA A 18 -12.98 2.74 1.20
N ALA A 19 -12.41 3.14 2.34
CA ALA A 19 -11.93 4.51 2.52
C ALA A 19 -10.75 4.81 1.59
N VAL A 20 -9.84 3.85 1.42
CA VAL A 20 -8.70 3.98 0.52
C VAL A 20 -9.18 4.13 -0.93
N GLU A 21 -10.13 3.32 -1.34
CA GLU A 21 -10.72 3.38 -2.69
C GLU A 21 -11.42 4.71 -2.92
N ASP A 22 -12.22 5.18 -1.95
CA ASP A 22 -12.91 6.47 -2.04
C ASP A 22 -11.94 7.64 -2.17
N ALA A 23 -10.75 7.51 -1.59
CA ALA A 23 -9.70 8.53 -1.69
C ALA A 23 -8.88 8.43 -2.98
N ALA A 24 -9.20 7.48 -3.86
CA ALA A 24 -8.46 7.19 -5.11
C ALA A 24 -7.01 6.83 -4.85
N LEU A 25 -6.76 6.11 -3.76
CA LEU A 25 -5.44 5.62 -3.38
C LEU A 25 -5.36 4.10 -3.53
N LEU A 26 -4.15 3.57 -3.46
CA LEU A 26 -3.88 2.14 -3.47
C LEU A 26 -3.44 1.70 -2.07
N LEU A 27 -4.04 0.65 -1.56
CA LEU A 27 -3.63 0.06 -0.29
C LEU A 27 -2.42 -0.84 -0.53
N VAL A 28 -1.29 -0.46 0.08
CA VAL A 28 -0.04 -1.23 -0.06
C VAL A 28 0.08 -2.27 1.03
N GLU A 29 -0.24 -1.91 2.26
CA GLU A 29 -0.20 -2.82 3.38
C GLU A 29 -1.14 -2.34 4.47
N PHE A 30 -1.78 -3.28 5.14
CA PHE A 30 -2.62 -3.04 6.29
C PHE A 30 -2.24 -4.01 7.40
N SER A 31 -2.03 -3.49 8.59
CA SER A 31 -1.83 -4.33 9.76
C SER A 31 -2.60 -3.79 10.95
N GLN A 32 -3.01 -4.71 11.81
CA GLN A 32 -3.74 -4.41 13.02
C GLN A 32 -3.04 -5.10 14.17
N VAL A 33 -2.59 -4.31 15.14
CA VAL A 33 -1.90 -4.83 16.32
C VAL A 33 -2.70 -4.44 17.56
N ARG A 34 -3.08 -5.44 18.33
CA ARG A 34 -3.82 -5.25 19.56
C ARG A 34 -2.89 -5.39 20.76
N THR A 35 -2.87 -4.39 21.64
CA THR A 35 -2.10 -4.41 22.89
C THR A 35 -3.04 -4.01 24.02
N GLY A 36 -3.56 -4.99 24.76
CA GLY A 36 -4.58 -4.74 25.76
C GLY A 36 -5.85 -4.20 25.11
N ARG A 37 -6.24 -2.98 25.52
CA ARG A 37 -7.42 -2.29 24.96
C ARG A 37 -7.07 -1.35 23.81
N ARG A 38 -5.76 -1.21 23.52
CA ARG A 38 -5.32 -0.36 22.43
C ARG A 38 -5.19 -1.17 21.15
N ILE A 39 -5.63 -0.57 20.06
CA ILE A 39 -5.54 -1.18 18.74
C ILE A 39 -4.84 -0.20 17.83
N LEU A 40 -3.71 -0.63 17.27
CA LEU A 40 -2.96 0.15 16.30
C LEU A 40 -3.31 -0.34 14.90
N LEU A 41 -3.84 0.56 14.09
CA LEU A 41 -4.02 0.31 12.65
C LEU A 41 -2.88 1.01 11.93
N ARG A 42 -2.08 0.23 11.23
CA ARG A 42 -0.99 0.76 10.41
C ARG A 42 -1.34 0.54 8.95
N ILE A 43 -1.42 1.61 8.20
CA ILE A 43 -1.94 1.62 6.84
C ILE A 43 -0.94 2.31 5.94
N PHE A 44 -0.39 1.56 4.99
CA PHE A 44 0.49 2.13 3.97
C PHE A 44 -0.29 2.28 2.68
N VAL A 45 -0.33 3.50 2.17
CA VAL A 45 -1.04 3.84 0.92
C VAL A 45 -0.11 4.57 -0.03
N ASP A 46 -0.45 4.51 -1.31
CA ASP A 46 0.31 5.21 -2.32
C ASP A 46 -0.56 5.44 -3.55
N ARG A 47 -0.02 6.13 -4.53
CA ARG A 47 -0.64 6.30 -5.86
C ARG A 47 0.43 6.68 -6.88
N PRO A 48 0.15 6.54 -8.18
CA PRO A 48 1.03 7.11 -9.19
C PRO A 48 1.26 8.59 -8.90
N GLY A 49 2.50 9.04 -8.98
CA GLY A 49 2.87 10.42 -8.65
C GLY A 49 3.05 10.69 -7.16
N ARG A 50 3.00 9.67 -6.33
CA ARG A 50 3.19 9.69 -4.87
C ARG A 50 2.01 10.28 -4.09
N VAL A 51 1.65 9.61 -3.03
CA VAL A 51 0.70 10.12 -2.05
C VAL A 51 1.35 11.25 -1.25
N THR A 52 0.57 12.28 -0.95
CA THR A 52 1.03 13.41 -0.13
C THR A 52 0.70 13.20 1.34
N ILE A 53 1.39 13.95 2.21
CA ILE A 53 1.10 13.95 3.64
C ILE A 53 -0.35 14.40 3.88
N GLY A 54 -0.81 15.41 3.15
CA GLY A 54 -2.19 15.90 3.27
C GLY A 54 -3.21 14.82 2.92
N GLU A 55 -2.94 14.03 1.90
CA GLU A 55 -3.81 12.91 1.54
C GLU A 55 -3.86 11.85 2.64
N CYS A 56 -2.71 11.54 3.23
CA CYS A 56 -2.64 10.59 4.35
C CYS A 56 -3.43 11.09 5.57
N VAL A 57 -3.32 12.37 5.89
CA VAL A 57 -4.06 12.99 7.00
C VAL A 57 -5.56 12.92 6.76
N ARG A 58 -6.01 13.25 5.56
CA ARG A 58 -7.45 13.19 5.23
C ARG A 58 -7.98 11.77 5.30
N LEU A 59 -7.21 10.80 4.81
CA LEU A 59 -7.60 9.40 4.88
C LEU A 59 -7.69 8.92 6.33
N SER A 60 -6.71 9.28 7.16
CA SER A 60 -6.72 8.94 8.58
C SER A 60 -7.99 9.44 9.27
N LYS A 61 -8.38 10.67 8.99
CA LYS A 61 -9.61 11.25 9.55
C LYS A 61 -10.87 10.53 9.07
N SER A 62 -10.91 10.17 7.79
CA SER A 62 -12.06 9.44 7.25
C SER A 62 -12.23 8.08 7.92
N ILE A 63 -11.13 7.37 8.12
CA ILE A 63 -11.16 6.08 8.79
C ILE A 63 -11.59 6.22 10.25
N GLU A 64 -11.04 7.22 10.94
CA GLU A 64 -11.38 7.51 12.33
C GLU A 64 -12.89 7.77 12.49
N GLU A 65 -13.48 8.57 11.61
CA GLU A 65 -14.90 8.86 11.63
C GLU A 65 -15.77 7.61 11.45
N VAL A 66 -15.39 6.74 10.52
CA VAL A 66 -16.12 5.49 10.29
C VAL A 66 -16.07 4.61 11.54
N LEU A 67 -14.87 4.46 12.13
CA LEU A 67 -14.71 3.60 13.31
C LEU A 67 -15.44 4.15 14.53
N GLU A 68 -15.47 5.46 14.70
CA GLU A 68 -16.19 6.09 15.80
C GLU A 68 -17.72 5.91 15.68
N ASN A 69 -18.21 5.81 14.44
CA ASN A 69 -19.66 5.65 14.20
C ASN A 69 -20.10 4.19 14.27
N GLU A 70 -19.19 3.24 14.40
CA GLU A 70 -19.51 1.82 14.50
C GLU A 70 -19.55 1.38 15.96
N ASP A 71 -20.74 1.25 16.50
CA ASP A 71 -20.96 0.87 17.90
C ASP A 71 -20.44 -0.53 18.23
N SER A 72 -20.30 -1.39 17.23
CA SER A 72 -19.82 -2.76 17.43
C SER A 72 -18.30 -2.85 17.59
N ILE A 73 -17.58 -1.77 17.32
CA ILE A 73 -16.13 -1.74 17.41
C ILE A 73 -15.73 -0.98 18.65
N GLU A 74 -15.27 -1.72 19.65
CA GLU A 74 -14.86 -1.15 20.93
C GLU A 74 -13.34 -1.10 21.04
N GLY A 75 -12.88 -0.15 21.82
CA GLY A 75 -11.49 -0.03 22.15
C GLY A 75 -10.93 1.36 21.87
N SER A 76 -9.64 1.51 22.14
CA SER A 76 -8.92 2.73 21.87
C SER A 76 -8.11 2.53 20.59
N TRP A 77 -8.41 3.29 19.57
CA TRP A 77 -7.81 3.16 18.26
C TRP A 77 -6.70 4.19 18.06
N VAL A 78 -5.59 3.74 17.51
CA VAL A 78 -4.55 4.60 17.00
C VAL A 78 -4.40 4.27 15.52
N ILE A 79 -4.56 5.27 14.67
CA ILE A 79 -4.54 5.07 13.22
C ILE A 79 -3.31 5.77 12.66
N GLU A 80 -2.44 5.01 12.03
CA GLU A 80 -1.26 5.53 11.34
C GLU A 80 -1.41 5.29 9.84
N VAL A 81 -1.45 6.37 9.07
CA VAL A 81 -1.50 6.32 7.62
C VAL A 81 -0.23 6.97 7.07
N SER A 82 0.50 6.26 6.24
CA SER A 82 1.73 6.78 5.66
C SER A 82 1.99 6.18 4.28
N SER A 83 2.94 6.78 3.57
CA SER A 83 3.45 6.20 2.33
C SER A 83 4.45 5.10 2.64
N PRO A 84 4.59 4.08 1.78
CA PRO A 84 5.68 3.13 1.91
C PRO A 84 6.99 3.83 1.58
N GLY A 85 8.04 3.50 2.34
CA GLY A 85 9.37 4.04 2.07
C GLY A 85 10.02 3.41 0.86
N VAL A 86 11.12 4.00 0.39
CA VAL A 86 11.99 3.38 -0.59
C VAL A 86 12.63 2.12 0.01
N GLY A 87 13.08 1.20 -0.83
CA GLY A 87 13.70 -0.04 -0.36
C GLY A 87 12.71 -1.17 -0.04
N ARG A 88 11.42 -0.89 -0.09
CA ARG A 88 10.40 -1.93 0.05
C ARG A 88 10.36 -2.78 -1.22
N LEU A 89 10.30 -4.11 -1.06
CA LEU A 89 10.20 -5.01 -2.21
C LEU A 89 8.89 -4.78 -2.98
N LEU A 90 9.03 -4.68 -4.30
CA LEU A 90 7.91 -4.50 -5.21
C LEU A 90 7.52 -5.87 -5.76
N GLU A 91 6.31 -6.31 -5.45
CA GLU A 91 5.89 -7.67 -5.78
C GLU A 91 4.51 -7.77 -6.42
N SER A 92 3.59 -6.89 -6.04
CA SER A 92 2.20 -6.99 -6.47
C SER A 92 1.91 -6.14 -7.71
N ASP A 93 0.80 -6.45 -8.37
CA ASP A 93 0.28 -5.64 -9.46
C ASP A 93 0.12 -4.17 -9.04
N SER A 94 -0.39 -3.95 -7.84
CA SER A 94 -0.53 -2.60 -7.28
C SER A 94 0.82 -1.91 -7.08
N ASP A 95 1.84 -2.66 -6.67
CA ASP A 95 3.20 -2.11 -6.51
C ASP A 95 3.72 -1.55 -7.84
N TRP A 96 3.57 -2.31 -8.91
CA TRP A 96 4.05 -1.86 -10.22
C TRP A 96 3.30 -0.62 -10.70
N LYS A 97 1.99 -0.60 -10.50
CA LYS A 97 1.16 0.55 -10.89
C LYS A 97 1.55 1.83 -10.16
N ARG A 98 1.80 1.74 -8.85
CA ARG A 98 2.10 2.92 -8.05
C ARG A 98 3.48 3.51 -8.30
N VAL A 99 4.44 2.70 -8.76
CA VAL A 99 5.83 3.16 -8.94
C VAL A 99 6.14 3.63 -10.37
N VAL A 100 5.17 3.67 -11.25
CA VAL A 100 5.36 4.26 -12.59
C VAL A 100 5.81 5.70 -12.42
N GLY A 101 6.85 6.08 -13.15
CA GLY A 101 7.47 7.39 -13.06
C GLY A 101 8.62 7.48 -12.06
N ARG A 102 8.92 6.41 -11.35
CA ARG A 102 9.96 6.39 -10.31
C ARG A 102 11.16 5.56 -10.76
N LYS A 103 12.31 5.84 -10.16
CA LYS A 103 13.54 5.09 -10.42
C LYS A 103 13.55 3.81 -9.61
N LEU A 104 13.78 2.70 -10.27
CA LEU A 104 13.81 1.37 -9.66
C LEU A 104 15.15 0.71 -9.84
N ARG A 105 15.51 -0.13 -8.87
CA ARG A 105 16.60 -1.10 -9.03
C ARG A 105 15.94 -2.45 -9.28
N ILE A 106 16.29 -3.06 -10.39
CA ILE A 106 15.74 -4.34 -10.84
C ILE A 106 16.84 -5.39 -10.86
N GLU A 107 16.60 -6.49 -10.18
CA GLU A 107 17.48 -7.66 -10.21
C GLU A 107 16.86 -8.74 -11.08
N LEU A 108 17.54 -9.10 -12.13
CA LEU A 108 17.22 -10.23 -13.00
C LEU A 108 18.19 -11.37 -12.70
N GLN A 109 18.04 -12.50 -13.37
CA GLN A 109 18.89 -13.66 -13.12
C GLN A 109 20.38 -13.37 -13.36
N GLU A 110 20.72 -12.63 -14.42
CA GLU A 110 22.09 -12.41 -14.86
C GLU A 110 22.57 -10.97 -14.74
N GLU A 111 21.69 -10.03 -14.42
CA GLU A 111 22.09 -8.64 -14.29
C GLU A 111 21.22 -7.88 -13.31
N THR A 112 21.74 -6.77 -12.84
CA THR A 112 21.02 -5.80 -12.02
C THR A 112 21.18 -4.45 -12.68
N PHE A 113 20.11 -3.67 -12.77
CA PHE A 113 20.18 -2.33 -13.35
C PHE A 113 19.25 -1.37 -12.60
N GLU A 114 19.50 -0.08 -12.80
CA GLU A 114 18.64 0.98 -12.28
C GLU A 114 18.14 1.83 -13.44
N SER A 115 16.84 2.09 -13.46
CA SER A 115 16.24 2.93 -14.49
C SER A 115 14.88 3.41 -14.05
N GLY A 116 14.40 4.49 -14.65
CA GLY A 116 13.04 4.98 -14.43
C GLY A 116 12.04 4.06 -15.11
N LEU A 117 10.96 3.74 -14.39
CA LEU A 117 9.87 2.95 -14.94
C LEU A 117 8.91 3.90 -15.66
N ASP A 118 8.76 3.72 -16.97
CA ASP A 118 7.87 4.54 -17.78
C ASP A 118 6.46 4.00 -17.86
N GLY A 119 6.29 2.69 -17.77
CA GLY A 119 4.98 2.09 -17.93
C GLY A 119 4.93 0.64 -17.48
N TYR A 120 3.71 0.18 -17.26
CA TYR A 120 3.41 -1.18 -16.86
C TYR A 120 2.04 -1.55 -17.42
N ASP A 121 1.96 -2.64 -18.16
CA ASP A 121 0.73 -3.06 -18.84
C ASP A 121 0.05 -4.27 -18.17
N GLY A 122 0.53 -4.71 -17.04
CA GLY A 122 0.04 -5.91 -16.35
C GLY A 122 0.98 -7.10 -16.51
N GLU A 123 1.87 -7.09 -17.47
CA GLU A 123 2.84 -8.15 -17.73
C GLU A 123 4.25 -7.63 -17.98
N ILE A 124 4.39 -6.50 -18.67
CA ILE A 124 5.66 -5.96 -19.11
C ILE A 124 5.92 -4.61 -18.47
N LEU A 125 7.14 -4.46 -17.94
CA LEU A 125 7.65 -3.19 -17.45
C LEU A 125 8.43 -2.52 -18.58
N THR A 126 8.12 -1.25 -18.84
CA THR A 126 8.83 -0.44 -19.86
C THR A 126 9.66 0.59 -19.14
N PHE A 127 10.96 0.62 -19.40
CA PHE A 127 11.90 1.53 -18.76
C PHE A 127 12.35 2.65 -19.69
N GLY A 128 12.75 3.78 -19.09
CA GLY A 128 13.15 4.97 -19.83
C GLY A 128 14.38 4.79 -20.71
N ASP A 129 15.20 3.77 -20.44
CA ASP A 129 16.35 3.42 -21.27
C ASP A 129 15.98 2.51 -22.45
N GLY A 130 14.69 2.23 -22.65
CA GLY A 130 14.21 1.40 -23.74
C GLY A 130 14.05 -0.08 -23.42
N ARG A 131 14.42 -0.51 -22.23
CA ARG A 131 14.27 -1.91 -21.83
C ARG A 131 12.81 -2.29 -21.66
N LEU A 132 12.48 -3.50 -22.09
CA LEU A 132 11.20 -4.14 -21.83
C LEU A 132 11.47 -5.37 -20.98
N VAL A 133 10.90 -5.42 -19.79
CA VAL A 133 11.15 -6.50 -18.84
C VAL A 133 9.83 -7.16 -18.42
N PRO A 134 9.63 -8.44 -18.75
CA PRO A 134 8.48 -9.17 -18.19
C PRO A 134 8.59 -9.25 -16.68
N VAL A 135 7.50 -8.94 -15.98
CA VAL A 135 7.47 -9.03 -14.51
C VAL A 135 7.87 -10.43 -14.04
N ALA A 136 7.50 -11.46 -14.79
CA ALA A 136 7.82 -12.84 -14.43
C ALA A 136 9.33 -13.11 -14.34
N LEU A 137 10.17 -12.29 -14.97
CA LEU A 137 11.62 -12.44 -14.94
C LEU A 137 12.30 -11.64 -13.82
N VAL A 138 11.55 -10.81 -13.12
CA VAL A 138 12.11 -10.00 -12.03
C VAL A 138 12.30 -10.86 -10.80
N ARG A 139 13.53 -10.91 -10.29
CA ARG A 139 13.87 -11.62 -9.06
C ARG A 139 13.64 -10.74 -7.84
N SER A 140 13.94 -9.47 -7.97
CA SER A 140 13.81 -8.51 -6.89
C SER A 140 13.72 -7.11 -7.49
N ALA A 141 12.93 -6.25 -6.88
CA ALA A 141 12.79 -4.86 -7.30
C ALA A 141 12.51 -3.97 -6.12
N VAL A 142 13.15 -2.80 -6.09
CA VAL A 142 12.91 -1.77 -5.08
C VAL A 142 12.94 -0.39 -5.75
N GLU A 143 12.21 0.56 -5.16
CA GLU A 143 12.35 1.96 -5.53
C GLU A 143 13.64 2.51 -4.92
N VAL A 144 14.38 3.32 -5.66
CA VAL A 144 15.62 3.96 -5.20
C VAL A 144 15.51 5.48 -5.40
N LEU A 145 16.33 6.20 -4.66
CA LEU A 145 16.37 7.66 -4.78
C LEU A 145 17.30 8.11 -5.92
#